data_8d600a131ca4f3d653b6dcd855559a26
#
_entry.id   8d600a131ca4f3d653b6dcd855559a26
#
_cell.length_a   1.000
_cell.length_b   1.000
_cell.length_c   1.000
_cell.angle_alpha   90.00
_cell.angle_beta   90.00
_cell.angle_gamma   90.00
#
_symmetry.space_group_name_H-M   'P 1'
#
loop_
_entity.id
_entity.type
_entity.pdbx_description
1 polymer ?
#
loop_
_entity_poly.entity_id
_entity_poly.type
_entity_poly.pdbx_seq_one_letter_code
_entity_poly.pdbx_strand_id
1 'polypeptide(L)'
;MASTARLDVTPDVALLPTPISIRASGFAPGARVKISSHLTDELSVAWSAHGEFVADATGAIDVADAPSEAGTYGGTDAAGLLWSMQPPGGIDRRFQIEARHVMHTAGRPAIDPVRSLNIRFVAECVGGSRAEASLTLRRLLDGMDVLPVRDGRLRGLVFRHRDRSRARGAIMSLTGSGGGVETSYAPVLASLGYDVLSLAYFAYEDLPRTIASLPLEYFAEGFEWMRHELGAKRTAVQGASRGGELTVALASYLPQYVDGAIAIVPMYASSAGWDPDGKGVGGPSWTFEGREVPWAEPQDPLSLDDMRRLAENLPLGYAATPYYRADLDRPEVRVKCAFPIERTRGRLMLISAMDDQMWPCTWGSDVVVNRLRAKGHPHPYSHLALPDTGHWTPLPNTVTSFTQATYHSLGKVLLACGGTPQGTARSSRTMWEGMVAHYEAVFA
;
A
#
# COMPACT_ATOMS: atom_id res chain seq x y z
N MET A 1 47.59 -7.16 -14.24
CA MET A 1 46.35 -7.31 -15.06
C MET A 1 45.34 -6.34 -14.49
N ALA A 2 44.80 -5.46 -15.31
CA ALA A 2 43.69 -4.58 -14.84
C ALA A 2 42.51 -5.50 -14.41
N SER A 3 42.08 -5.38 -13.17
CA SER A 3 40.88 -6.09 -12.70
C SER A 3 39.68 -5.62 -13.52
N THR A 4 38.92 -6.55 -14.06
CA THR A 4 37.72 -6.21 -14.83
C THR A 4 36.62 -5.86 -13.84
N ALA A 5 36.06 -4.64 -13.95
CA ALA A 5 34.94 -4.23 -13.12
C ALA A 5 33.77 -5.22 -13.26
N ARG A 6 33.13 -5.53 -12.15
CA ARG A 6 31.96 -6.43 -12.06
C ARG A 6 30.87 -5.80 -11.18
N LEU A 7 29.63 -6.02 -11.57
CA LEU A 7 28.46 -5.65 -10.79
C LEU A 7 27.54 -6.89 -10.67
N ASP A 8 27.24 -7.25 -9.45
CA ASP A 8 26.39 -8.39 -9.12
C ASP A 8 25.12 -7.90 -8.41
N VAL A 9 23.96 -8.34 -8.87
CA VAL A 9 22.65 -8.12 -8.22
C VAL A 9 22.04 -9.49 -7.93
N THR A 10 21.74 -9.75 -6.65
CA THR A 10 21.32 -11.09 -6.24
C THR A 10 20.10 -11.00 -5.30
N PRO A 11 19.05 -11.78 -5.57
CA PRO A 11 18.79 -12.54 -6.80
C PRO A 11 18.55 -11.61 -8.01
N ASP A 12 18.79 -12.10 -9.23
CA ASP A 12 18.56 -11.35 -10.48
C ASP A 12 17.08 -11.40 -10.93
N VAL A 13 16.32 -12.38 -10.43
CA VAL A 13 14.86 -12.48 -10.55
C VAL A 13 14.27 -12.77 -9.19
N ALA A 14 13.33 -11.92 -8.74
CA ALA A 14 12.75 -12.02 -7.40
C ALA A 14 11.29 -11.60 -7.36
N LEU A 15 10.56 -12.07 -6.34
CA LEU A 15 9.29 -11.46 -5.95
C LEU A 15 9.55 -10.07 -5.36
N LEU A 16 8.69 -9.11 -5.66
CA LEU A 16 8.90 -7.68 -5.35
C LEU A 16 9.41 -7.40 -3.92
N PRO A 17 8.89 -7.99 -2.83
CA PRO A 17 9.38 -7.69 -1.48
C PRO A 17 10.67 -8.40 -1.07
N THR A 18 11.25 -9.23 -1.94
CA THR A 18 12.48 -9.99 -1.60
C THR A 18 13.66 -9.03 -1.38
N PRO A 19 14.44 -9.20 -0.32
CA PRO A 19 15.68 -8.46 -0.13
C PRO A 19 16.64 -8.66 -1.30
N ILE A 20 17.25 -7.57 -1.78
CA ILE A 20 18.18 -7.55 -2.92
C ILE A 20 19.55 -7.12 -2.43
N SER A 21 20.60 -7.88 -2.81
CA SER A 21 22.01 -7.50 -2.61
C SER A 21 22.58 -6.92 -3.90
N ILE A 22 23.26 -5.78 -3.80
CA ILE A 22 23.92 -5.09 -4.92
C ILE A 22 25.40 -4.93 -4.54
N ARG A 23 26.29 -5.55 -5.29
CA ARG A 23 27.75 -5.54 -5.05
C ARG A 23 28.53 -5.21 -6.30
N ALA A 24 29.47 -4.31 -6.17
CA ALA A 24 30.41 -3.96 -7.24
C ALA A 24 31.83 -4.33 -6.82
N SER A 25 32.69 -4.72 -7.76
CA SER A 25 34.07 -5.11 -7.48
C SER A 25 35.00 -4.89 -8.70
N GLY A 26 36.31 -5.03 -8.48
CA GLY A 26 37.32 -4.88 -9.53
C GLY A 26 37.66 -3.43 -9.83
N PHE A 27 37.32 -2.51 -8.93
CA PHE A 27 37.75 -1.12 -8.98
C PHE A 27 39.11 -0.93 -8.26
N ALA A 28 39.75 0.21 -8.45
CA ALA A 28 40.92 0.55 -7.65
C ALA A 28 40.50 0.82 -6.18
N PRO A 29 41.27 0.38 -5.17
CA PRO A 29 41.02 0.76 -3.79
C PRO A 29 40.90 2.28 -3.63
N GLY A 30 39.88 2.74 -2.95
CA GLY A 30 39.55 4.15 -2.75
C GLY A 30 38.98 4.87 -3.97
N ALA A 31 38.71 4.16 -5.07
CA ALA A 31 38.06 4.75 -6.25
C ALA A 31 36.62 5.22 -5.94
N ARG A 32 36.26 6.40 -6.46
CA ARG A 32 34.87 6.85 -6.47
C ARG A 32 34.13 6.18 -7.60
N VAL A 33 33.06 5.47 -7.25
CA VAL A 33 32.24 4.71 -8.18
C VAL A 33 30.79 5.19 -8.06
N LYS A 34 30.23 5.59 -9.19
CA LYS A 34 28.81 5.88 -9.30
C LYS A 34 28.08 4.59 -9.66
N ILE A 35 27.12 4.19 -8.84
CA ILE A 35 26.19 3.09 -9.16
C ILE A 35 24.83 3.71 -9.42
N SER A 36 24.28 3.45 -10.61
CA SER A 36 22.97 3.94 -11.01
C SER A 36 22.00 2.79 -11.33
N SER A 37 20.73 3.05 -11.16
CA SER A 37 19.63 2.15 -11.51
C SER A 37 18.64 2.84 -12.43
N HIS A 38 18.04 2.08 -13.35
CA HIS A 38 17.14 2.59 -14.38
C HIS A 38 15.95 1.66 -14.56
N LEU A 39 14.77 2.24 -14.59
CA LEU A 39 13.48 1.55 -14.77
C LEU A 39 12.62 2.36 -15.73
N THR A 40 11.86 1.69 -16.59
CA THR A 40 10.69 2.28 -17.28
C THR A 40 9.44 1.63 -16.75
N ASP A 41 8.53 2.42 -16.19
CA ASP A 41 7.30 1.93 -15.59
C ASP A 41 6.21 1.60 -16.61
N GLU A 42 5.03 1.25 -16.12
CA GLU A 42 3.88 0.86 -16.93
C GLU A 42 3.27 2.01 -17.73
N LEU A 43 3.53 3.24 -17.30
CA LEU A 43 3.10 4.47 -17.96
C LEU A 43 4.16 5.02 -18.91
N SER A 44 5.25 4.26 -19.17
CA SER A 44 6.39 4.66 -19.98
C SER A 44 7.19 5.83 -19.40
N VAL A 45 7.11 6.05 -18.09
CA VAL A 45 7.94 7.02 -17.38
C VAL A 45 9.30 6.38 -17.09
N ALA A 46 10.36 7.06 -17.47
CA ALA A 46 11.74 6.66 -17.15
C ALA A 46 12.06 7.09 -15.71
N TRP A 47 12.45 6.16 -14.88
CA TRP A 47 12.89 6.38 -13.51
C TRP A 47 14.36 6.05 -13.37
N SER A 48 15.09 6.83 -12.60
CA SER A 48 16.49 6.55 -12.30
C SER A 48 16.87 6.97 -10.88
N ALA A 49 17.79 6.21 -10.29
CA ALA A 49 18.49 6.58 -9.07
C ALA A 49 20.00 6.43 -9.26
N HIS A 50 20.77 7.08 -8.40
CA HIS A 50 22.20 6.84 -8.30
C HIS A 50 22.70 7.11 -6.88
N GLY A 51 23.82 6.45 -6.55
CA GLY A 51 24.64 6.74 -5.39
C GLY A 51 26.10 6.81 -5.79
N GLU A 52 26.87 7.63 -5.08
CA GLU A 52 28.32 7.71 -5.21
C GLU A 52 28.98 7.03 -4.01
N PHE A 53 29.84 6.09 -4.27
CA PHE A 53 30.46 5.23 -3.26
C PHE A 53 31.97 5.26 -3.37
N VAL A 54 32.66 4.91 -2.29
CA VAL A 54 34.11 4.72 -2.27
C VAL A 54 34.39 3.23 -2.15
N ALA A 55 35.14 2.68 -3.10
CA ALA A 55 35.58 1.29 -3.06
C ALA A 55 36.51 1.04 -1.87
N ASP A 56 36.32 -0.08 -1.19
CA ASP A 56 37.14 -0.49 -0.06
C ASP A 56 38.60 -0.84 -0.43
N ALA A 57 39.37 -1.32 0.56
CA ALA A 57 40.76 -1.70 0.36
C ALA A 57 40.94 -2.86 -0.65
N THR A 58 39.90 -3.62 -0.96
CA THR A 58 39.88 -4.71 -1.94
C THR A 58 39.40 -4.26 -3.33
N GLY A 59 38.94 -3.02 -3.46
CA GLY A 59 38.31 -2.49 -4.66
C GLY A 59 36.86 -2.92 -4.83
N ALA A 60 36.19 -3.24 -3.72
CA ALA A 60 34.78 -3.67 -3.69
C ALA A 60 33.86 -2.62 -3.02
N ILE A 61 32.57 -2.72 -3.32
CA ILE A 61 31.48 -1.94 -2.74
C ILE A 61 30.34 -2.90 -2.49
N ASP A 62 29.87 -2.99 -1.24
CA ASP A 62 28.57 -3.59 -0.89
C ASP A 62 27.61 -2.44 -0.58
N VAL A 63 26.56 -2.26 -1.38
CA VAL A 63 25.58 -1.16 -1.21
C VAL A 63 24.87 -1.24 0.14
N ALA A 64 24.78 -2.45 0.73
CA ALA A 64 24.17 -2.62 2.03
C ALA A 64 25.00 -2.05 3.19
N ASP A 65 26.31 -1.95 3.03
CA ASP A 65 27.24 -1.54 4.08
C ASP A 65 27.95 -0.21 3.76
N ALA A 66 28.19 0.07 2.46
CA ALA A 66 28.85 1.28 2.01
C ALA A 66 27.88 2.49 2.00
N PRO A 67 28.23 3.61 2.62
CA PRO A 67 27.40 4.80 2.53
C PRO A 67 27.43 5.42 1.14
N SER A 68 26.28 5.83 0.62
CA SER A 68 26.21 6.75 -0.52
C SER A 68 26.58 8.15 -0.04
N GLU A 69 27.69 8.69 -0.56
CA GLU A 69 28.20 10.02 -0.20
C GLU A 69 27.44 11.13 -0.92
N ALA A 70 26.87 10.83 -2.11
CA ALA A 70 26.05 11.73 -2.91
C ALA A 70 25.11 10.95 -3.81
N GLY A 71 24.07 11.62 -4.33
CA GLY A 71 23.13 11.01 -5.27
C GLY A 71 21.67 11.28 -4.93
N THR A 72 20.82 10.35 -5.30
CA THR A 72 19.38 10.44 -5.04
C THR A 72 19.00 10.07 -3.60
N TYR A 73 19.93 9.48 -2.86
CA TYR A 73 19.83 9.22 -1.42
C TYR A 73 21.21 9.33 -0.78
N GLY A 74 21.27 9.47 0.54
CA GLY A 74 22.49 9.52 1.32
C GLY A 74 22.53 8.46 2.41
N GLY A 75 23.74 8.13 2.88
CA GLY A 75 23.96 7.15 3.94
C GLY A 75 23.85 5.70 3.45
N THR A 76 23.72 4.77 4.40
CA THR A 76 23.70 3.34 4.13
C THR A 76 22.28 2.81 4.00
N ASP A 77 21.91 2.30 2.83
CA ASP A 77 20.62 1.66 2.58
C ASP A 77 20.71 0.68 1.40
N ALA A 78 20.55 -0.62 1.68
CA ALA A 78 20.61 -1.69 0.68
C ALA A 78 19.61 -1.51 -0.49
N ALA A 79 18.47 -0.85 -0.25
CA ALA A 79 17.45 -0.59 -1.26
C ALA A 79 17.46 0.86 -1.77
N GLY A 80 18.46 1.67 -1.40
CA GLY A 80 18.54 3.09 -1.76
C GLY A 80 18.40 3.34 -3.26
N LEU A 81 19.07 2.52 -4.07
CA LEU A 81 18.99 2.57 -5.53
C LEU A 81 17.63 2.14 -6.12
N LEU A 82 16.72 1.59 -5.32
CA LEU A 82 15.39 1.18 -5.77
C LEU A 82 14.35 2.24 -5.38
N TRP A 83 14.27 2.59 -4.09
CA TRP A 83 13.22 3.47 -3.61
C TRP A 83 13.44 4.95 -3.98
N SER A 84 14.70 5.38 -4.16
CA SER A 84 15.03 6.80 -4.39
C SER A 84 14.95 7.23 -5.87
N MET A 85 14.51 6.35 -6.77
CA MET A 85 14.37 6.69 -8.18
C MET A 85 13.48 7.92 -8.39
N GLN A 86 13.89 8.74 -9.35
CA GLN A 86 13.16 9.94 -9.76
C GLN A 86 12.98 9.95 -11.27
N PRO A 87 11.91 10.59 -11.77
CA PRO A 87 11.70 10.81 -13.19
C PRO A 87 12.60 11.94 -13.70
N PRO A 88 12.80 12.09 -15.02
CA PRO A 88 13.45 13.26 -15.59
C PRO A 88 12.76 14.56 -15.14
N GLY A 89 13.53 15.52 -14.64
CA GLY A 89 13.00 16.78 -14.12
C GLY A 89 12.53 16.76 -12.66
N GLY A 90 12.59 15.60 -12.00
CA GLY A 90 12.20 15.45 -10.59
C GLY A 90 10.69 15.34 -10.39
N ILE A 91 10.27 15.39 -9.13
CA ILE A 91 8.88 15.24 -8.71
C ILE A 91 8.37 16.58 -8.20
N ASP A 92 7.67 17.29 -9.06
CA ASP A 92 6.97 18.51 -8.73
C ASP A 92 5.44 18.29 -8.71
N ARG A 93 4.69 19.35 -8.43
CA ARG A 93 3.24 19.34 -8.44
C ARG A 93 2.65 18.90 -9.79
N ARG A 94 3.26 19.35 -10.90
CA ARG A 94 2.81 19.01 -12.24
C ARG A 94 2.97 17.51 -12.50
N PHE A 95 4.12 16.96 -12.13
CA PHE A 95 4.38 15.53 -12.20
C PHE A 95 3.32 14.74 -11.41
N GLN A 96 3.04 15.13 -10.16
CA GLN A 96 2.05 14.48 -9.32
C GLN A 96 0.64 14.45 -9.94
N ILE A 97 0.26 15.50 -10.65
CA ILE A 97 -1.05 15.60 -11.31
C ILE A 97 -1.08 14.83 -12.63
N GLU A 98 -0.06 14.99 -13.49
CA GLU A 98 -0.03 14.46 -14.84
C GLU A 98 0.33 12.97 -14.89
N ALA A 99 1.27 12.54 -14.08
CA ALA A 99 1.74 11.17 -14.07
C ALA A 99 0.68 10.18 -13.55
N ARG A 100 -0.37 10.68 -12.87
CA ARG A 100 -1.49 9.87 -12.35
C ARG A 100 -1.02 8.56 -11.74
N HIS A 101 0.13 8.62 -11.12
CA HIS A 101 0.78 7.47 -10.54
C HIS A 101 -0.17 6.97 -9.51
N VAL A 102 -0.95 6.06 -9.77
CA VAL A 102 -1.40 5.23 -8.71
C VAL A 102 -2.88 5.11 -8.48
N MET A 103 -3.67 6.11 -8.63
CA MET A 103 -5.06 5.95 -8.23
C MET A 103 -5.97 5.87 -9.44
N HIS A 104 -6.19 4.64 -9.84
CA HIS A 104 -7.39 4.18 -10.55
C HIS A 104 -7.99 5.09 -11.63
N THR A 105 -7.73 4.77 -12.84
CA THR A 105 -8.72 5.05 -13.88
C THR A 105 -9.91 4.12 -13.61
N ALA A 106 -11.08 4.68 -13.36
CA ALA A 106 -12.30 3.92 -13.13
C ALA A 106 -12.41 2.74 -14.12
N GLY A 107 -12.56 1.52 -13.59
CA GLY A 107 -12.76 0.32 -14.38
C GLY A 107 -11.51 -0.40 -14.89
N ARG A 108 -10.29 0.05 -14.53
CA ARG A 108 -9.04 -0.67 -14.85
C ARG A 108 -8.18 -0.86 -13.62
N PRO A 109 -7.46 -1.99 -13.48
CA PRO A 109 -6.43 -2.11 -12.45
C PRO A 109 -5.40 -1.00 -12.63
N ALA A 110 -5.05 -0.31 -11.54
CA ALA A 110 -4.04 0.74 -11.58
C ALA A 110 -2.66 0.20 -11.94
N ILE A 111 -2.41 -1.05 -11.58
CA ILE A 111 -1.16 -1.77 -11.78
C ILE A 111 -1.49 -3.09 -12.43
N ASP A 112 -0.81 -3.41 -13.53
CA ASP A 112 -0.88 -4.74 -14.13
C ASP A 112 -0.22 -5.76 -13.18
N PRO A 113 -1.00 -6.69 -12.60
CA PRO A 113 -0.49 -7.63 -11.60
C PRO A 113 0.53 -8.63 -12.15
N VAL A 114 0.54 -8.86 -13.45
CA VAL A 114 1.46 -9.84 -14.08
C VAL A 114 2.72 -9.18 -14.65
N ARG A 115 2.72 -7.86 -14.80
CA ARG A 115 3.87 -7.15 -15.36
C ARG A 115 5.04 -7.11 -14.38
N SER A 116 6.21 -7.52 -14.85
CA SER A 116 7.47 -7.42 -14.11
C SER A 116 8.11 -6.05 -14.27
N LEU A 117 8.86 -5.62 -13.25
CA LEU A 117 9.71 -4.43 -13.30
C LEU A 117 11.12 -4.88 -13.65
N ASN A 118 11.64 -4.39 -14.78
CA ASN A 118 12.99 -4.68 -15.22
C ASN A 118 13.90 -3.48 -14.93
N ILE A 119 14.86 -3.68 -14.04
CA ILE A 119 15.76 -2.63 -13.55
C ILE A 119 17.15 -2.93 -14.05
N ARG A 120 17.77 -1.98 -14.74
CA ARG A 120 19.17 -2.04 -15.17
C ARG A 120 20.03 -1.26 -14.19
N PHE A 121 21.12 -1.84 -13.75
CA PHE A 121 22.13 -1.21 -12.91
C PHE A 121 23.41 -0.99 -13.70
N VAL A 122 24.10 0.12 -13.41
CA VAL A 122 25.40 0.48 -14.01
C VAL A 122 26.30 0.97 -12.90
N ALA A 123 27.48 0.35 -12.76
CA ALA A 123 28.57 0.84 -11.92
C ALA A 123 29.66 1.40 -12.81
N GLU A 124 30.09 2.64 -12.59
CA GLU A 124 31.11 3.33 -13.38
C GLU A 124 32.01 4.21 -12.51
N CYS A 125 33.30 4.26 -12.82
CA CYS A 125 34.22 5.19 -12.18
C CYS A 125 34.85 6.16 -13.19
N VAL A 126 35.35 7.28 -12.69
CA VAL A 126 36.13 8.22 -13.48
C VAL A 126 37.40 7.49 -13.93
N GLY A 127 37.58 7.37 -15.25
CA GLY A 127 38.72 6.63 -15.84
C GLY A 127 38.31 5.39 -16.65
N GLY A 128 37.00 5.05 -16.69
CA GLY A 128 36.41 4.18 -17.71
C GLY A 128 36.12 2.75 -17.31
N SER A 129 36.38 2.30 -16.08
CA SER A 129 35.90 0.98 -15.62
C SER A 129 34.41 1.02 -15.46
N ARG A 130 33.69 0.09 -16.12
CA ARG A 130 32.23 0.02 -16.14
C ARG A 130 31.74 -1.42 -16.08
N ALA A 131 30.69 -1.64 -15.33
CA ALA A 131 29.97 -2.93 -15.25
C ALA A 131 28.47 -2.72 -15.24
N GLU A 132 27.71 -3.72 -15.72
CA GLU A 132 26.26 -3.68 -15.75
C GLU A 132 25.68 -4.95 -15.17
N ALA A 133 24.48 -4.84 -14.57
CA ALA A 133 23.66 -5.94 -14.09
C ALA A 133 22.18 -5.63 -14.30
N SER A 134 21.34 -6.64 -14.17
CA SER A 134 19.88 -6.49 -14.29
C SER A 134 19.17 -7.20 -13.16
N LEU A 135 18.00 -6.68 -12.80
CA LEU A 135 17.09 -7.24 -11.82
C LEU A 135 15.68 -7.27 -12.41
N THR A 136 15.02 -8.41 -12.32
CA THR A 136 13.58 -8.53 -12.63
C THR A 136 12.79 -8.72 -11.35
N LEU A 137 12.02 -7.72 -10.95
CA LEU A 137 11.09 -7.82 -9.83
C LEU A 137 9.70 -8.22 -10.35
N ARG A 138 9.19 -9.33 -9.85
CA ARG A 138 7.87 -9.87 -10.18
C ARG A 138 6.87 -9.53 -9.09
N ARG A 139 5.65 -9.15 -9.47
CA ARG A 139 4.52 -9.05 -8.54
C ARG A 139 3.82 -10.38 -8.37
N LEU A 140 3.84 -11.21 -9.40
CA LEU A 140 3.19 -12.51 -9.43
C LEU A 140 4.17 -13.57 -9.94
N LEU A 141 4.31 -14.66 -9.22
CA LEU A 141 5.16 -15.78 -9.62
C LEU A 141 4.49 -16.65 -10.70
N ASP A 142 5.29 -17.46 -11.38
CA ASP A 142 4.78 -18.43 -12.35
C ASP A 142 3.89 -19.49 -11.66
N GLY A 143 2.94 -20.05 -12.40
CA GLY A 143 2.01 -21.05 -11.86
C GLY A 143 0.79 -20.47 -11.16
N MET A 144 0.61 -19.16 -11.22
CA MET A 144 -0.57 -18.47 -10.68
C MET A 144 -1.62 -18.25 -11.78
N ASP A 145 -2.89 -18.22 -11.36
CA ASP A 145 -4.02 -17.78 -12.16
C ASP A 145 -4.52 -16.42 -11.64
N VAL A 146 -4.90 -15.56 -12.58
CA VAL A 146 -5.62 -14.32 -12.31
C VAL A 146 -6.93 -14.40 -13.08
N LEU A 147 -8.03 -14.59 -12.36
CA LEU A 147 -9.34 -14.84 -12.96
C LEU A 147 -10.35 -13.78 -12.53
N PRO A 148 -11.20 -13.29 -13.44
CA PRO A 148 -12.28 -12.39 -13.06
C PRO A 148 -13.32 -13.13 -12.21
N VAL A 149 -13.81 -12.45 -11.18
CA VAL A 149 -14.94 -12.89 -10.37
C VAL A 149 -16.16 -12.08 -10.79
N ARG A 150 -17.16 -12.76 -11.36
CA ARG A 150 -18.47 -12.24 -11.75
C ARG A 150 -19.50 -13.28 -11.36
N ASP A 151 -19.82 -13.33 -10.08
CA ASP A 151 -20.79 -14.25 -9.50
C ASP A 151 -21.85 -13.47 -8.75
N GLY A 152 -23.12 -13.65 -9.13
CA GLY A 152 -24.19 -12.78 -8.67
C GLY A 152 -23.83 -11.29 -8.85
N ARG A 153 -23.80 -10.57 -7.72
CA ARG A 153 -23.37 -9.15 -7.72
C ARG A 153 -21.88 -8.96 -7.41
N LEU A 154 -21.12 -10.04 -7.13
CA LEU A 154 -19.69 -9.93 -6.84
C LEU A 154 -18.89 -9.57 -8.09
N ARG A 155 -17.99 -8.62 -7.95
CA ARG A 155 -17.06 -8.17 -8.99
C ARG A 155 -15.66 -8.10 -8.40
N GLY A 156 -14.67 -8.63 -9.11
CA GLY A 156 -13.29 -8.61 -8.64
C GLY A 156 -12.35 -9.47 -9.46
N LEU A 157 -11.19 -9.72 -8.87
CA LEU A 157 -10.19 -10.66 -9.39
C LEU A 157 -9.84 -11.66 -8.30
N VAL A 158 -9.66 -12.92 -8.67
CA VAL A 158 -9.04 -13.91 -7.78
C VAL A 158 -7.65 -14.25 -8.28
N PHE A 159 -6.70 -14.20 -7.36
CA PHE A 159 -5.32 -14.63 -7.54
C PHE A 159 -5.15 -15.95 -6.78
N ARG A 160 -4.72 -17.00 -7.45
CA ARG A 160 -4.57 -18.31 -6.80
C ARG A 160 -3.51 -19.16 -7.50
N HIS A 161 -2.92 -20.08 -6.77
CA HIS A 161 -2.02 -21.07 -7.37
C HIS A 161 -2.81 -22.10 -8.17
N ARG A 162 -2.32 -22.50 -9.36
CA ARG A 162 -2.94 -23.57 -10.19
C ARG A 162 -2.98 -24.91 -9.47
N ASP A 163 -1.91 -25.23 -8.78
CA ASP A 163 -1.87 -26.38 -7.88
C ASP A 163 -2.56 -26.02 -6.56
N ARG A 164 -3.80 -26.47 -6.41
CA ARG A 164 -4.67 -26.17 -5.27
C ARG A 164 -4.17 -26.75 -3.94
N SER A 165 -3.29 -27.74 -3.97
CA SER A 165 -2.69 -28.32 -2.75
C SER A 165 -1.78 -27.34 -2.01
N ARG A 166 -1.38 -26.24 -2.67
CA ARG A 166 -0.52 -25.19 -2.11
C ARG A 166 -1.28 -24.07 -1.40
N ALA A 167 -2.63 -24.09 -1.44
CA ALA A 167 -3.44 -23.07 -0.81
C ALA A 167 -3.31 -23.11 0.73
N ARG A 168 -2.80 -22.04 1.33
CA ARG A 168 -2.60 -21.90 2.79
C ARG A 168 -3.82 -21.33 3.51
N GLY A 169 -4.70 -20.63 2.79
CA GLY A 169 -5.89 -19.95 3.27
C GLY A 169 -6.33 -18.89 2.29
N ALA A 170 -7.40 -18.16 2.59
CA ALA A 170 -7.94 -17.17 1.68
C ALA A 170 -8.03 -15.76 2.30
N ILE A 171 -7.65 -14.75 1.53
CA ILE A 171 -7.58 -13.35 1.94
C ILE A 171 -8.47 -12.51 1.02
N MET A 172 -9.39 -11.74 1.59
CA MET A 172 -10.10 -10.67 0.87
C MET A 172 -9.25 -9.41 0.92
N SER A 173 -8.89 -8.86 -0.25
CA SER A 173 -8.09 -7.64 -0.36
C SER A 173 -8.93 -6.51 -0.92
N LEU A 174 -8.97 -5.37 -0.21
CA LEU A 174 -9.86 -4.26 -0.45
C LEU A 174 -9.10 -2.97 -0.78
N THR A 175 -9.59 -2.22 -1.76
CA THR A 175 -9.03 -0.91 -2.12
C THR A 175 -9.41 0.18 -1.12
N GLY A 176 -8.80 1.36 -1.26
CA GLY A 176 -9.20 2.60 -0.58
C GLY A 176 -10.26 3.38 -1.35
N SER A 177 -10.28 4.71 -1.17
CA SER A 177 -11.25 5.64 -1.78
C SER A 177 -11.16 5.77 -3.31
N GLY A 178 -10.17 5.15 -3.94
CA GLY A 178 -10.05 5.09 -5.40
C GLY A 178 -11.00 4.09 -6.06
N GLY A 179 -11.51 3.10 -5.31
CA GLY A 179 -12.35 2.02 -5.87
C GLY A 179 -11.59 1.01 -6.72
N GLY A 180 -12.32 0.22 -7.49
CA GLY A 180 -11.74 -0.83 -8.33
C GLY A 180 -11.24 -2.04 -7.56
N VAL A 181 -10.26 -2.75 -8.13
CA VAL A 181 -9.64 -3.95 -7.55
C VAL A 181 -8.23 -3.65 -7.01
N GLU A 182 -7.86 -4.26 -5.90
CA GLU A 182 -6.53 -4.15 -5.33
C GLU A 182 -5.56 -5.09 -6.08
N THR A 183 -4.50 -4.53 -6.67
CA THR A 183 -3.53 -5.29 -7.48
C THR A 183 -2.07 -5.07 -7.05
N SER A 184 -1.86 -4.42 -5.91
CA SER A 184 -0.51 -4.19 -5.36
C SER A 184 -0.08 -5.31 -4.42
N TYR A 185 -0.90 -5.62 -3.42
CA TYR A 185 -0.64 -6.67 -2.43
C TYR A 185 -1.15 -8.04 -2.86
N ALA A 186 -2.32 -8.09 -3.52
CA ALA A 186 -3.00 -9.34 -3.86
C ALA A 186 -2.12 -10.33 -4.65
N PRO A 187 -1.43 -9.95 -5.73
CA PRO A 187 -0.59 -10.87 -6.49
C PRO A 187 0.62 -11.37 -5.68
N VAL A 188 1.19 -10.50 -4.83
CA VAL A 188 2.34 -10.86 -4.00
C VAL A 188 1.94 -11.84 -2.90
N LEU A 189 0.82 -11.62 -2.23
CA LEU A 189 0.27 -12.54 -1.22
C LEU A 189 -0.11 -13.88 -1.85
N ALA A 190 -0.69 -13.86 -3.05
CA ALA A 190 -0.98 -15.08 -3.78
C ALA A 190 0.29 -15.88 -4.08
N SER A 191 1.38 -15.20 -4.44
CA SER A 191 2.69 -15.83 -4.66
C SER A 191 3.28 -16.48 -3.41
N LEU A 192 2.84 -16.07 -2.20
CA LEU A 192 3.18 -16.73 -0.94
C LEU A 192 2.30 -17.95 -0.62
N GLY A 193 1.35 -18.30 -1.49
CA GLY A 193 0.49 -19.47 -1.37
C GLY A 193 -0.88 -19.19 -0.76
N TYR A 194 -1.32 -17.95 -0.64
CA TYR A 194 -2.69 -17.62 -0.27
C TYR A 194 -3.58 -17.52 -1.51
N ASP A 195 -4.85 -17.88 -1.39
CA ASP A 195 -5.84 -17.48 -2.37
C ASP A 195 -6.28 -16.05 -2.04
N VAL A 196 -6.24 -15.14 -3.01
CA VAL A 196 -6.57 -13.74 -2.73
C VAL A 196 -7.72 -13.28 -3.62
N LEU A 197 -8.86 -12.97 -2.98
CA LEU A 197 -9.98 -12.30 -3.61
C LEU A 197 -9.79 -10.78 -3.50
N SER A 198 -9.37 -10.13 -4.58
CA SER A 198 -9.43 -8.68 -4.69
C SER A 198 -10.85 -8.28 -5.06
N LEU A 199 -11.67 -8.01 -4.04
CA LEU A 199 -13.09 -7.71 -4.19
C LEU A 199 -13.28 -6.22 -4.44
N ALA A 200 -13.80 -5.87 -5.61
CA ALA A 200 -14.26 -4.52 -5.89
C ALA A 200 -15.63 -4.29 -5.23
N TYR A 201 -15.89 -3.08 -4.77
CA TYR A 201 -17.16 -2.75 -4.12
C TYR A 201 -17.74 -1.41 -4.59
N PHE A 202 -16.98 -0.64 -5.35
CA PHE A 202 -17.43 0.55 -6.10
C PHE A 202 -16.43 0.92 -7.20
N ALA A 203 -16.83 1.83 -8.10
CA ALA A 203 -16.04 2.34 -9.22
C ALA A 203 -15.38 1.23 -10.07
N TYR A 204 -16.10 0.13 -10.27
CA TYR A 204 -15.65 -1.00 -11.06
C TYR A 204 -16.83 -1.66 -11.74
N GLU A 205 -16.74 -1.86 -13.06
CA GLU A 205 -17.81 -2.46 -13.90
C GLU A 205 -19.19 -1.82 -13.62
N ASP A 206 -20.18 -2.62 -13.24
CA ASP A 206 -21.55 -2.24 -12.96
C ASP A 206 -21.83 -1.91 -11.47
N LEU A 207 -20.77 -1.88 -10.64
CA LEU A 207 -20.87 -1.50 -9.23
C LEU A 207 -21.15 0.00 -9.04
N PRO A 208 -21.59 0.43 -7.83
CA PRO A 208 -21.78 1.84 -7.51
C PRO A 208 -20.57 2.71 -7.87
N ARG A 209 -20.82 3.95 -8.25
CA ARG A 209 -19.75 4.87 -8.69
C ARG A 209 -18.90 5.39 -7.54
N THR A 210 -19.47 5.46 -6.33
CA THR A 210 -18.83 6.03 -5.14
C THR A 210 -19.12 5.21 -3.89
N ILE A 211 -18.41 5.53 -2.80
CA ILE A 211 -18.68 4.95 -1.48
C ILE A 211 -19.86 5.71 -0.88
N ALA A 212 -21.06 5.19 -1.01
CA ALA A 212 -22.26 5.73 -0.39
C ALA A 212 -23.24 4.61 -0.09
N SER A 213 -23.61 4.44 1.18
CA SER A 213 -24.60 3.47 1.67
C SER A 213 -24.35 2.03 1.18
N LEU A 214 -23.09 1.61 1.12
CA LEU A 214 -22.74 0.27 0.65
C LEU A 214 -23.04 -0.77 1.75
N PRO A 215 -23.77 -1.86 1.42
CA PRO A 215 -24.16 -2.86 2.42
C PRO A 215 -22.98 -3.75 2.80
N LEU A 216 -22.71 -3.93 4.11
CA LEU A 216 -21.69 -4.85 4.59
C LEU A 216 -22.00 -6.31 4.22
N GLU A 217 -23.24 -6.64 3.94
CA GLU A 217 -23.69 -7.95 3.45
C GLU A 217 -23.06 -8.32 2.10
N TYR A 218 -22.70 -7.34 1.28
CA TYR A 218 -21.95 -7.58 0.04
C TYR A 218 -20.60 -8.29 0.31
N PHE A 219 -19.94 -7.90 1.39
CA PHE A 219 -18.66 -8.53 1.79
C PHE A 219 -18.89 -9.89 2.45
N ALA A 220 -20.03 -10.08 3.14
CA ALA A 220 -20.40 -11.41 3.63
C ALA A 220 -20.56 -12.41 2.48
N GLU A 221 -21.20 -12.01 1.37
CA GLU A 221 -21.27 -12.83 0.14
C GLU A 221 -19.86 -13.13 -0.42
N GLY A 222 -18.95 -12.16 -0.39
CA GLY A 222 -17.56 -12.37 -0.79
C GLY A 222 -16.85 -13.42 0.07
N PHE A 223 -17.05 -13.41 1.40
CA PHE A 223 -16.52 -14.44 2.29
C PHE A 223 -17.15 -15.82 2.03
N GLU A 224 -18.45 -15.89 1.82
CA GLU A 224 -19.12 -17.15 1.46
C GLU A 224 -18.60 -17.68 0.13
N TRP A 225 -18.41 -16.82 -0.86
CA TRP A 225 -17.79 -17.19 -2.13
C TRP A 225 -16.40 -17.80 -1.93
N MET A 226 -15.56 -17.18 -1.07
CA MET A 226 -14.23 -17.72 -0.76
C MET A 226 -14.31 -19.10 -0.09
N ARG A 227 -15.29 -19.33 0.78
CA ARG A 227 -15.50 -20.63 1.40
C ARG A 227 -15.95 -21.70 0.39
N HIS A 228 -16.87 -21.34 -0.49
CA HIS A 228 -17.44 -22.25 -1.49
C HIS A 228 -16.48 -22.52 -2.66
N GLU A 229 -16.04 -21.47 -3.33
CA GLU A 229 -15.30 -21.59 -4.59
C GLU A 229 -13.80 -21.87 -4.38
N LEU A 230 -13.24 -21.40 -3.26
CA LEU A 230 -11.83 -21.62 -2.94
C LEU A 230 -11.64 -22.76 -1.91
N GLY A 231 -12.70 -23.22 -1.29
CA GLY A 231 -12.63 -24.21 -0.22
C GLY A 231 -11.95 -23.70 1.05
N ALA A 232 -12.03 -22.40 1.29
CA ALA A 232 -11.32 -21.75 2.39
C ALA A 232 -11.94 -22.12 3.74
N LYS A 233 -11.15 -22.77 4.62
CA LYS A 233 -11.55 -23.10 5.98
C LYS A 233 -11.43 -21.89 6.92
N ARG A 234 -10.43 -21.03 6.68
CA ARG A 234 -10.19 -19.78 7.36
C ARG A 234 -10.12 -18.66 6.35
N THR A 235 -10.64 -17.50 6.71
CA THR A 235 -10.67 -16.32 5.86
C THR A 235 -10.13 -15.10 6.60
N ALA A 236 -9.33 -14.30 5.89
CA ALA A 236 -8.83 -13.05 6.40
C ALA A 236 -9.27 -11.90 5.49
N VAL A 237 -9.17 -10.67 6.00
CA VAL A 237 -9.43 -9.46 5.23
C VAL A 237 -8.32 -8.44 5.45
N GLN A 238 -7.97 -7.73 4.39
CA GLN A 238 -7.10 -6.55 4.47
C GLN A 238 -7.61 -5.43 3.60
N GLY A 239 -7.23 -4.23 3.95
CA GLY A 239 -7.46 -3.05 3.13
C GLY A 239 -6.70 -1.85 3.64
N ALA A 240 -6.49 -0.87 2.77
CA ALA A 240 -5.80 0.37 3.09
C ALA A 240 -6.74 1.58 3.00
N SER A 241 -6.51 2.60 3.84
CA SER A 241 -7.29 3.84 3.80
C SER A 241 -8.79 3.56 4.07
N ARG A 242 -9.69 3.92 3.15
CA ARG A 242 -11.11 3.55 3.26
C ARG A 242 -11.32 2.03 3.34
N GLY A 243 -10.44 1.25 2.67
CA GLY A 243 -10.41 -0.21 2.83
C GLY A 243 -9.93 -0.65 4.21
N GLY A 244 -9.03 0.12 4.85
CA GLY A 244 -8.60 -0.10 6.23
C GLY A 244 -9.72 0.19 7.23
N GLU A 245 -10.47 1.29 7.05
CA GLU A 245 -11.70 1.58 7.79
C GLU A 245 -12.72 0.44 7.64
N LEU A 246 -12.95 0.02 6.39
CA LEU A 246 -13.85 -1.09 6.08
C LEU A 246 -13.40 -2.41 6.73
N THR A 247 -12.10 -2.69 6.75
CA THR A 247 -11.54 -3.88 7.42
C THR A 247 -11.89 -3.89 8.92
N VAL A 248 -11.79 -2.74 9.61
CA VAL A 248 -12.22 -2.63 11.02
C VAL A 248 -13.74 -2.81 11.14
N ALA A 249 -14.53 -2.25 10.22
CA ALA A 249 -15.97 -2.44 10.19
C ALA A 249 -16.35 -3.93 9.99
N LEU A 250 -15.76 -4.61 9.02
CA LEU A 250 -16.03 -6.04 8.75
C LEU A 250 -15.66 -6.92 9.94
N ALA A 251 -14.51 -6.70 10.57
CA ALA A 251 -14.13 -7.41 11.79
C ALA A 251 -15.11 -7.18 12.95
N SER A 252 -15.79 -6.02 12.96
CA SER A 252 -16.76 -5.63 13.99
C SER A 252 -18.17 -6.18 13.76
N TYR A 253 -18.64 -6.12 12.51
CA TYR A 253 -20.03 -6.44 12.14
C TYR A 253 -20.19 -7.86 11.59
N LEU A 254 -19.13 -8.44 11.03
CA LEU A 254 -19.11 -9.77 10.43
C LEU A 254 -18.04 -10.69 11.07
N PRO A 255 -17.94 -10.73 12.41
CA PRO A 255 -16.87 -11.45 13.10
C PRO A 255 -16.83 -12.95 12.83
N GLN A 256 -17.96 -13.55 12.38
CA GLN A 256 -18.06 -14.97 12.02
C GLN A 256 -17.32 -15.32 10.73
N TYR A 257 -16.92 -14.33 9.93
CA TYR A 257 -16.21 -14.54 8.68
C TYR A 257 -14.71 -14.16 8.79
N VAL A 258 -14.31 -13.44 9.83
CA VAL A 258 -12.98 -12.82 9.90
C VAL A 258 -12.12 -13.55 10.92
N ASP A 259 -11.30 -14.51 10.47
CA ASP A 259 -10.30 -15.19 11.29
C ASP A 259 -9.02 -14.34 11.45
N GLY A 260 -8.76 -13.44 10.51
CA GLY A 260 -7.67 -12.48 10.55
C GLY A 260 -8.01 -11.17 9.85
N ALA A 261 -7.53 -10.06 10.38
CA ALA A 261 -7.71 -8.73 9.78
C ALA A 261 -6.42 -7.92 9.82
N ILE A 262 -6.06 -7.30 8.70
CA ILE A 262 -5.00 -6.28 8.62
C ILE A 262 -5.61 -5.00 8.10
N ALA A 263 -5.76 -4.01 8.99
CA ALA A 263 -6.26 -2.69 8.66
C ALA A 263 -5.08 -1.72 8.50
N ILE A 264 -4.83 -1.26 7.26
CA ILE A 264 -3.72 -0.40 6.90
C ILE A 264 -4.19 1.04 6.86
N VAL A 265 -3.52 1.93 7.58
CA VAL A 265 -3.89 3.34 7.80
C VAL A 265 -5.40 3.50 8.05
N PRO A 266 -5.96 2.80 9.07
CA PRO A 266 -7.40 2.71 9.28
C PRO A 266 -7.97 3.88 10.08
N MET A 267 -9.33 3.91 10.16
CA MET A 267 -10.08 4.69 11.13
C MET A 267 -10.88 3.79 12.08
N TYR A 268 -11.22 4.36 13.24
CA TYR A 268 -11.99 3.68 14.31
C TYR A 268 -13.51 3.78 14.13
N ALA A 269 -13.96 4.64 13.20
CA ALA A 269 -15.35 4.95 12.92
C ALA A 269 -15.56 5.13 11.42
N SER A 270 -16.80 4.99 10.97
CA SER A 270 -17.18 5.25 9.59
C SER A 270 -17.06 6.75 9.28
N SER A 271 -16.30 7.08 8.27
CA SER A 271 -16.27 8.40 7.66
C SER A 271 -17.46 8.57 6.71
N ALA A 272 -17.75 9.83 6.36
CA ALA A 272 -18.80 10.15 5.39
C ALA A 272 -18.58 9.46 4.04
N GLY A 273 -19.67 9.05 3.42
CA GLY A 273 -19.71 8.64 2.03
C GLY A 273 -19.54 9.83 1.07
N TRP A 274 -19.33 9.52 -0.20
CA TRP A 274 -19.19 10.53 -1.23
C TRP A 274 -20.46 10.55 -2.09
N ASP A 275 -20.98 11.76 -2.34
CA ASP A 275 -22.08 11.97 -3.28
C ASP A 275 -21.75 11.35 -4.65
N PRO A 276 -22.64 10.55 -5.24
CA PRO A 276 -22.48 9.99 -6.58
C PRO A 276 -22.17 11.02 -7.67
N ASP A 277 -22.62 12.25 -7.50
CA ASP A 277 -22.32 13.38 -8.40
C ASP A 277 -20.97 14.03 -8.10
N GLY A 278 -20.26 13.60 -7.08
CA GLY A 278 -18.95 14.12 -6.69
C GLY A 278 -19.00 15.53 -6.10
N LYS A 279 -20.14 15.94 -5.58
CA LYS A 279 -20.35 17.31 -5.05
C LYS A 279 -19.98 17.47 -3.58
N GLY A 280 -19.68 16.36 -2.88
CA GLY A 280 -19.33 16.42 -1.46
C GLY A 280 -19.74 15.18 -0.68
N VAL A 281 -20.16 15.40 0.57
CA VAL A 281 -20.61 14.34 1.48
C VAL A 281 -21.95 13.78 1.03
N GLY A 282 -22.02 12.45 0.86
CA GLY A 282 -23.19 11.73 0.36
C GLY A 282 -23.88 10.84 1.42
N GLY A 283 -23.81 11.18 2.70
CA GLY A 283 -24.37 10.37 3.79
C GLY A 283 -23.40 9.32 4.34
N PRO A 284 -23.90 8.20 4.91
CA PRO A 284 -23.06 7.13 5.45
C PRO A 284 -22.33 6.39 4.34
N SER A 285 -21.13 5.88 4.64
CA SER A 285 -20.41 5.01 3.70
C SER A 285 -21.01 3.62 3.67
N TRP A 286 -21.45 3.12 4.83
CA TRP A 286 -21.82 1.72 5.04
C TRP A 286 -23.21 1.58 5.62
N THR A 287 -23.88 0.50 5.23
CA THR A 287 -25.13 0.03 5.86
C THR A 287 -24.96 -1.40 6.36
N PHE A 288 -25.73 -1.77 7.37
CA PHE A 288 -25.78 -3.13 7.90
C PHE A 288 -27.22 -3.45 8.36
N GLU A 289 -27.76 -4.60 7.94
CA GLU A 289 -29.16 -5.03 8.19
C GLU A 289 -30.17 -3.95 7.79
N GLY A 290 -29.91 -3.31 6.64
CA GLY A 290 -30.78 -2.25 6.11
C GLY A 290 -30.74 -0.93 6.88
N ARG A 291 -29.82 -0.76 7.84
CA ARG A 291 -29.65 0.45 8.66
C ARG A 291 -28.30 1.08 8.37
N GLU A 292 -28.19 2.39 8.55
CA GLU A 292 -26.91 3.08 8.50
C GLU A 292 -25.97 2.58 9.60
N VAL A 293 -24.73 2.25 9.23
CA VAL A 293 -23.66 2.15 10.22
C VAL A 293 -23.39 3.57 10.74
N PRO A 294 -23.38 3.78 12.07
CA PRO A 294 -23.15 5.10 12.63
C PRO A 294 -21.86 5.71 12.09
N TRP A 295 -21.92 6.94 11.63
CA TRP A 295 -20.84 7.61 10.93
C TRP A 295 -20.57 9.03 11.47
N ALA A 296 -19.36 9.50 11.28
CA ALA A 296 -18.95 10.85 11.68
C ALA A 296 -19.43 11.85 10.63
N GLU A 297 -20.61 12.43 10.86
CA GLU A 297 -21.12 13.52 10.03
C GLU A 297 -20.27 14.78 10.23
N PRO A 298 -19.67 15.35 9.16
CA PRO A 298 -18.92 16.59 9.27
C PRO A 298 -19.81 17.76 9.71
N GLN A 299 -19.32 18.60 10.62
CA GLN A 299 -20.04 19.83 11.03
C GLN A 299 -19.97 20.91 9.96
N ASP A 300 -18.77 21.07 9.36
CA ASP A 300 -18.53 22.00 8.27
C ASP A 300 -17.99 21.20 7.06
N PRO A 301 -18.87 20.59 6.25
CA PRO A 301 -18.44 19.76 5.15
C PRO A 301 -17.75 20.60 4.07
N LEU A 302 -16.46 20.33 3.85
CA LEU A 302 -15.74 20.92 2.72
C LEU A 302 -16.24 20.28 1.41
N SER A 303 -16.64 21.12 0.47
CA SER A 303 -16.89 20.65 -0.89
C SER A 303 -15.58 20.23 -1.57
N LEU A 304 -15.67 19.37 -2.59
CA LEU A 304 -14.49 19.05 -3.39
C LEU A 304 -13.88 20.29 -4.07
N ASP A 305 -14.70 21.29 -4.40
CA ASP A 305 -14.20 22.56 -4.98
C ASP A 305 -13.44 23.39 -3.95
N ASP A 306 -13.86 23.37 -2.67
CA ASP A 306 -13.10 24.01 -1.59
C ASP A 306 -11.74 23.30 -1.39
N MET A 307 -11.74 21.96 -1.36
CA MET A 307 -10.49 21.20 -1.24
C MET A 307 -9.55 21.48 -2.43
N ARG A 308 -10.07 21.58 -3.66
CA ARG A 308 -9.28 21.93 -4.85
C ARG A 308 -8.66 23.32 -4.73
N ARG A 309 -9.47 24.31 -4.33
CA ARG A 309 -8.99 25.69 -4.11
C ARG A 309 -7.92 25.75 -3.03
N LEU A 310 -8.13 25.06 -1.91
CA LEU A 310 -7.13 24.97 -0.83
C LEU A 310 -5.84 24.28 -1.29
N ALA A 311 -5.94 23.26 -2.14
CA ALA A 311 -4.80 22.55 -2.69
C ALA A 311 -4.02 23.33 -3.76
N GLU A 312 -4.62 24.36 -4.40
CA GLU A 312 -4.13 24.96 -5.65
C GLU A 312 -2.69 25.50 -5.54
N ASN A 313 -2.35 26.12 -4.43
CA ASN A 313 -1.04 26.75 -4.21
C ASN A 313 -0.13 25.94 -3.28
N LEU A 314 -0.52 24.72 -2.91
CA LEU A 314 0.26 23.86 -2.02
C LEU A 314 1.07 22.85 -2.83
N PRO A 315 2.41 22.80 -2.68
CA PRO A 315 3.28 21.91 -3.47
C PRO A 315 2.87 20.44 -3.38
N LEU A 316 2.52 19.98 -2.18
CA LEU A 316 2.11 18.61 -1.89
C LEU A 316 0.57 18.42 -1.83
N GLY A 317 -0.22 19.50 -2.09
CA GLY A 317 -1.67 19.42 -2.04
C GLY A 317 -2.26 19.65 -0.64
N TYR A 318 -3.56 19.37 -0.50
CA TYR A 318 -4.32 19.62 0.72
C TYR A 318 -4.08 18.54 1.78
N ALA A 319 -3.69 18.96 2.99
CA ALA A 319 -3.55 18.08 4.16
C ALA A 319 -4.90 18.02 4.90
N ALA A 320 -5.58 16.87 4.80
CA ALA A 320 -6.93 16.71 5.34
C ALA A 320 -6.97 16.18 6.78
N THR A 321 -5.84 15.76 7.36
CA THR A 321 -5.77 15.22 8.72
C THR A 321 -6.35 16.15 9.79
N PRO A 322 -6.09 17.49 9.81
CA PRO A 322 -6.70 18.37 10.80
C PRO A 322 -8.23 18.43 10.68
N TYR A 323 -8.75 18.42 9.46
CA TYR A 323 -10.18 18.41 9.17
C TYR A 323 -10.87 17.15 9.71
N TYR A 324 -10.35 15.97 9.35
CA TYR A 324 -10.87 14.69 9.87
C TYR A 324 -10.73 14.60 11.39
N ARG A 325 -9.63 15.13 11.95
CA ARG A 325 -9.40 15.10 13.39
C ARG A 325 -10.46 15.91 14.14
N ALA A 326 -10.81 17.09 13.65
CA ALA A 326 -11.81 17.96 14.27
C ALA A 326 -13.17 17.26 14.38
N ASP A 327 -13.62 16.58 13.33
CA ASP A 327 -14.90 15.87 13.32
C ASP A 327 -14.87 14.58 14.15
N LEU A 328 -13.83 13.77 13.99
CA LEU A 328 -13.74 12.47 14.64
C LEU A 328 -13.42 12.55 16.14
N ASP A 329 -12.79 13.61 16.63
CA ASP A 329 -12.44 13.75 18.06
C ASP A 329 -13.59 14.27 18.94
N ARG A 330 -14.73 14.60 18.35
CA ARG A 330 -15.93 15.00 19.09
C ARG A 330 -16.40 13.85 20.01
N PRO A 331 -16.68 14.12 21.31
CA PRO A 331 -17.07 13.10 22.27
C PRO A 331 -18.26 12.25 21.82
N GLU A 332 -19.27 12.87 21.22
CA GLU A 332 -20.46 12.19 20.73
C GLU A 332 -20.14 11.25 19.56
N VAL A 333 -19.23 11.61 18.67
CA VAL A 333 -18.76 10.76 17.56
C VAL A 333 -17.99 9.57 18.11
N ARG A 334 -17.09 9.78 19.07
CA ARG A 334 -16.32 8.70 19.70
C ARG A 334 -17.20 7.68 20.42
N VAL A 335 -18.34 8.11 20.97
CA VAL A 335 -19.28 7.21 21.65
C VAL A 335 -20.23 6.53 20.68
N LYS A 336 -20.80 7.26 19.72
CA LYS A 336 -21.87 6.75 18.85
C LYS A 336 -21.37 6.07 17.58
N CYS A 337 -20.27 6.59 17.01
CA CYS A 337 -19.81 6.18 15.68
C CYS A 337 -18.65 5.17 15.70
N ALA A 338 -18.01 4.97 16.86
CA ALA A 338 -16.91 3.99 16.96
C ALA A 338 -17.41 2.58 16.64
N PHE A 339 -16.73 1.90 15.74
CA PHE A 339 -17.03 0.50 15.43
C PHE A 339 -16.95 -0.36 16.70
N PRO A 340 -17.88 -1.33 16.87
CA PRO A 340 -17.87 -2.24 18.02
C PRO A 340 -16.79 -3.32 17.87
N ILE A 341 -15.53 -2.90 17.75
CA ILE A 341 -14.38 -3.76 17.39
C ILE A 341 -14.11 -4.86 18.44
N GLU A 342 -14.57 -4.70 19.65
CA GLU A 342 -14.53 -5.74 20.68
C GLU A 342 -15.32 -7.01 20.32
N ARG A 343 -16.15 -6.95 19.28
CA ARG A 343 -16.87 -8.13 18.76
C ARG A 343 -16.01 -9.01 17.87
N THR A 344 -14.85 -8.52 17.40
CA THR A 344 -13.96 -9.34 16.55
C THR A 344 -13.57 -10.65 17.25
N ARG A 345 -13.46 -11.72 16.48
CA ARG A 345 -13.08 -13.05 16.98
C ARG A 345 -11.73 -13.49 16.43
N GLY A 346 -11.31 -12.87 15.35
CA GLY A 346 -10.04 -13.14 14.69
C GLY A 346 -8.88 -12.31 15.23
N ARG A 347 -7.70 -12.64 14.76
CA ARG A 347 -6.49 -11.87 15.02
C ARG A 347 -6.56 -10.52 14.29
N LEU A 348 -6.31 -9.41 14.97
CA LEU A 348 -6.34 -8.07 14.39
C LEU A 348 -4.94 -7.45 14.38
N MET A 349 -4.54 -6.89 13.23
CA MET A 349 -3.37 -6.03 13.10
C MET A 349 -3.79 -4.68 12.54
N LEU A 350 -3.42 -3.62 13.24
CA LEU A 350 -3.55 -2.24 12.78
C LEU A 350 -2.16 -1.78 12.34
N ILE A 351 -2.06 -1.19 11.17
CA ILE A 351 -0.84 -0.58 10.65
C ILE A 351 -1.15 0.89 10.42
N SER A 352 -0.46 1.79 11.09
CA SER A 352 -0.66 3.22 10.95
C SER A 352 0.61 3.95 10.57
N ALA A 353 0.47 5.09 9.93
CA ALA A 353 1.53 5.97 9.49
C ALA A 353 1.55 7.22 10.40
N MET A 354 2.69 7.47 11.07
CA MET A 354 2.76 8.50 12.11
C MET A 354 2.74 9.93 11.56
N ASP A 355 3.10 10.11 10.30
CA ASP A 355 3.03 11.41 9.59
C ASP A 355 1.97 11.38 8.48
N ASP A 356 0.85 10.70 8.70
CA ASP A 356 -0.27 10.69 7.76
C ASP A 356 -0.96 12.05 7.72
N GLN A 357 -0.87 12.74 6.57
CA GLN A 357 -1.49 14.04 6.33
C GLN A 357 -2.85 13.95 5.63
N MET A 358 -3.28 12.76 5.24
CA MET A 358 -4.58 12.55 4.64
C MET A 358 -5.68 12.35 5.68
N TRP A 359 -5.41 11.56 6.72
CA TRP A 359 -6.28 11.43 7.89
C TRP A 359 -5.51 10.90 9.13
N PRO A 360 -6.05 11.06 10.37
CA PRO A 360 -5.30 10.79 11.59
C PRO A 360 -5.29 9.29 11.97
N CYS A 361 -4.74 8.42 11.10
CA CYS A 361 -4.82 6.96 11.24
C CYS A 361 -4.11 6.40 12.49
N THR A 362 -3.01 7.00 12.95
CA THR A 362 -2.32 6.56 14.17
C THR A 362 -3.20 6.78 15.38
N TRP A 363 -3.77 7.97 15.51
CA TRP A 363 -4.71 8.25 16.58
C TRP A 363 -5.98 7.38 16.49
N GLY A 364 -6.51 7.17 15.28
CA GLY A 364 -7.66 6.28 15.06
C GLY A 364 -7.37 4.85 15.51
N SER A 365 -6.17 4.35 15.22
CA SER A 365 -5.69 3.03 15.67
C SER A 365 -5.55 2.96 17.19
N ASP A 366 -5.04 4.02 17.83
CA ASP A 366 -4.96 4.10 19.30
C ASP A 366 -6.34 4.05 19.96
N VAL A 367 -7.36 4.69 19.35
CA VAL A 367 -8.75 4.59 19.84
C VAL A 367 -9.24 3.15 19.79
N VAL A 368 -8.96 2.41 18.69
CA VAL A 368 -9.29 0.98 18.57
C VAL A 368 -8.59 0.17 19.65
N VAL A 369 -7.28 0.31 19.81
CA VAL A 369 -6.48 -0.44 20.79
C VAL A 369 -6.96 -0.16 22.22
N ASN A 370 -7.21 1.12 22.55
CA ASN A 370 -7.69 1.50 23.88
C ASN A 370 -9.09 0.92 24.16
N ARG A 371 -9.96 0.86 23.16
CA ARG A 371 -11.28 0.21 23.29
C ARG A 371 -11.15 -1.29 23.56
N LEU A 372 -10.32 -2.01 22.79
CA LEU A 372 -10.05 -3.44 23.00
C LEU A 372 -9.51 -3.71 24.38
N ARG A 373 -8.53 -2.91 24.83
CA ARG A 373 -7.94 -3.00 26.18
C ARG A 373 -8.99 -2.75 27.27
N ALA A 374 -9.77 -1.69 27.15
CA ALA A 374 -10.82 -1.34 28.11
C ALA A 374 -11.92 -2.40 28.22
N LYS A 375 -12.17 -3.16 27.14
CA LYS A 375 -13.14 -4.25 27.11
C LYS A 375 -12.55 -5.62 27.47
N GLY A 376 -11.27 -5.70 27.83
CA GLY A 376 -10.60 -6.97 28.15
C GLY A 376 -10.67 -7.97 26.99
N HIS A 377 -10.48 -7.49 25.75
CA HIS A 377 -10.67 -8.30 24.54
C HIS A 377 -9.76 -9.54 24.54
N PRO A 378 -10.32 -10.77 24.37
CA PRO A 378 -9.58 -12.02 24.60
C PRO A 378 -8.72 -12.48 23.39
N HIS A 379 -8.97 -11.94 22.18
CA HIS A 379 -8.26 -12.37 20.97
C HIS A 379 -7.01 -11.52 20.72
N PRO A 380 -6.00 -12.06 20.02
CA PRO A 380 -4.77 -11.32 19.74
C PRO A 380 -4.98 -10.08 18.87
N TYR A 381 -4.41 -8.97 19.27
CA TYR A 381 -4.37 -7.75 18.46
C TYR A 381 -3.01 -7.05 18.60
N SER A 382 -2.63 -6.31 17.57
CA SER A 382 -1.39 -5.54 17.53
C SER A 382 -1.59 -4.21 16.80
N HIS A 383 -0.75 -3.23 17.11
CA HIS A 383 -0.67 -1.97 16.40
C HIS A 383 0.78 -1.68 16.04
N LEU A 384 1.06 -1.59 14.76
CA LEU A 384 2.34 -1.20 14.20
C LEU A 384 2.24 0.24 13.70
N ALA A 385 2.82 1.17 14.46
CA ALA A 385 2.92 2.58 14.08
C ALA A 385 4.24 2.81 13.33
N LEU A 386 4.16 3.27 12.08
CA LEU A 386 5.28 3.44 11.17
C LEU A 386 5.81 4.88 11.24
N PRO A 387 7.04 5.11 11.73
CA PRO A 387 7.62 6.44 11.83
C PRO A 387 7.98 6.99 10.44
N ASP A 388 8.03 8.31 10.31
CA ASP A 388 8.39 9.04 9.08
C ASP A 388 7.62 8.61 7.82
N THR A 389 6.46 7.98 8.00
CA THR A 389 5.62 7.37 6.96
C THR A 389 4.32 8.14 6.85
N GLY A 390 3.93 8.44 5.63
CA GLY A 390 2.65 9.07 5.29
C GLY A 390 1.58 8.04 4.91
N HIS A 391 0.50 8.53 4.31
CA HIS A 391 -0.66 7.71 3.93
C HIS A 391 -0.34 6.56 2.97
N TRP A 392 0.70 6.73 2.16
CA TRP A 392 1.16 5.66 1.26
C TRP A 392 2.02 4.63 1.98
N THR A 393 1.64 3.38 1.85
CA THR A 393 2.30 2.21 2.46
C THR A 393 2.62 1.18 1.39
N PRO A 394 3.57 1.46 0.48
CA PRO A 394 3.89 0.57 -0.62
C PRO A 394 4.64 -0.68 -0.13
N LEU A 395 4.70 -1.71 -0.99
CA LEU A 395 5.55 -2.87 -0.78
C LEU A 395 7.05 -2.51 -0.84
N PRO A 396 7.94 -3.28 -0.19
CA PRO A 396 9.38 -3.12 -0.33
C PRO A 396 9.85 -3.11 -1.79
N ASN A 397 10.98 -2.48 -2.04
CA ASN A 397 11.62 -2.35 -3.36
C ASN A 397 10.82 -1.54 -4.40
N THR A 398 9.77 -0.85 -3.99
CA THR A 398 9.07 0.10 -4.86
C THR A 398 9.64 1.50 -4.73
N VAL A 399 9.43 2.32 -5.74
CA VAL A 399 9.80 3.74 -5.71
C VAL A 399 8.93 4.47 -4.68
N THR A 400 9.55 5.21 -3.77
CA THR A 400 8.86 5.98 -2.72
C THR A 400 9.06 7.49 -2.84
N SER A 401 9.87 7.95 -3.77
CA SER A 401 10.18 9.37 -3.95
C SER A 401 8.95 10.25 -4.24
N PHE A 402 7.86 9.68 -4.74
CA PHE A 402 6.61 10.39 -5.05
C PHE A 402 5.48 10.21 -4.01
N THR A 403 5.71 9.47 -2.92
CA THR A 403 4.64 9.06 -1.98
C THR A 403 4.12 10.16 -1.07
N GLN A 404 4.73 11.34 -1.06
CA GLN A 404 4.34 12.46 -0.19
C GLN A 404 3.05 13.15 -0.61
N ALA A 405 2.60 12.96 -1.84
CA ALA A 405 1.35 13.49 -2.36
C ALA A 405 0.69 12.50 -3.32
N THR A 406 -0.63 12.65 -3.51
CA THR A 406 -1.38 11.88 -4.48
C THR A 406 -2.48 12.70 -5.14
N TYR A 407 -2.64 12.53 -6.45
CA TYR A 407 -3.79 13.10 -7.15
C TYR A 407 -4.96 12.12 -7.11
N HIS A 408 -5.98 12.45 -6.33
CA HIS A 408 -7.18 11.64 -6.18
C HIS A 408 -8.07 11.74 -7.42
N SER A 409 -8.15 10.66 -8.20
CA SER A 409 -8.80 10.67 -9.53
C SER A 409 -10.31 10.97 -9.48
N LEU A 410 -11.03 10.44 -8.49
CA LEU A 410 -12.47 10.70 -8.32
C LEU A 410 -12.72 12.12 -7.79
N GLY A 411 -11.95 12.57 -6.81
CA GLY A 411 -12.06 13.92 -6.27
C GLY A 411 -11.38 15.00 -7.12
N LYS A 412 -10.53 14.62 -8.07
CA LYS A 412 -9.72 15.54 -8.89
C LYS A 412 -8.97 16.60 -8.06
N VAL A 413 -8.42 16.17 -6.94
CA VAL A 413 -7.71 17.00 -5.97
C VAL A 413 -6.35 16.42 -5.66
N LEU A 414 -5.33 17.27 -5.52
CA LEU A 414 -4.03 16.86 -5.00
C LEU A 414 -4.09 16.86 -3.48
N LEU A 415 -3.79 15.72 -2.88
CA LEU A 415 -3.81 15.51 -1.42
C LEU A 415 -2.40 15.26 -0.91
N ALA A 416 -2.05 15.90 0.20
CA ALA A 416 -0.83 15.61 0.92
C ALA A 416 -0.96 14.24 1.62
N CYS A 417 0.04 13.41 1.43
CA CYS A 417 0.13 12.09 2.07
C CYS A 417 1.04 12.12 3.30
N GLY A 418 1.98 13.05 3.35
CA GLY A 418 2.98 13.11 4.43
C GLY A 418 4.10 12.09 4.27
N GLY A 419 4.86 11.90 5.34
CA GLY A 419 6.02 11.02 5.37
C GLY A 419 7.23 11.56 4.60
N THR A 420 8.30 10.77 4.64
CA THR A 420 9.48 11.01 3.80
C THR A 420 9.70 9.80 2.88
N PRO A 421 10.30 9.98 1.70
CA PRO A 421 10.61 8.85 0.81
C PRO A 421 11.43 7.74 1.50
N GLN A 422 12.46 8.12 2.24
CA GLN A 422 13.32 7.18 2.98
C GLN A 422 12.57 6.51 4.15
N GLY A 423 11.80 7.28 4.92
CA GLY A 423 10.98 6.74 6.03
C GLY A 423 9.96 5.74 5.51
N THR A 424 9.25 6.07 4.43
CA THR A 424 8.29 5.19 3.77
C THR A 424 8.95 3.90 3.28
N ALA A 425 10.12 3.98 2.62
CA ALA A 425 10.86 2.81 2.15
C ALA A 425 11.35 1.91 3.29
N ARG A 426 11.81 2.50 4.41
CA ARG A 426 12.22 1.76 5.60
C ARG A 426 11.02 1.04 6.24
N SER A 427 9.95 1.78 6.41
CA SER A 427 8.72 1.28 7.02
C SER A 427 8.02 0.21 6.18
N SER A 428 8.15 0.24 4.85
CA SER A 428 7.57 -0.78 3.98
C SER A 428 8.12 -2.19 4.28
N ARG A 429 9.40 -2.31 4.62
CA ARG A 429 10.02 -3.59 5.04
C ARG A 429 9.42 -4.11 6.35
N THR A 430 9.42 -3.26 7.38
CA THR A 430 8.84 -3.62 8.69
C THR A 430 7.36 -3.98 8.59
N MET A 431 6.60 -3.21 7.80
CA MET A 431 5.20 -3.49 7.53
C MET A 431 5.00 -4.85 6.87
N TRP A 432 5.76 -5.13 5.80
CA TRP A 432 5.64 -6.38 5.06
C TRP A 432 5.97 -7.60 5.93
N GLU A 433 7.04 -7.55 6.69
CA GLU A 433 7.42 -8.60 7.65
C GLU A 433 6.31 -8.85 8.68
N GLY A 434 5.73 -7.78 9.22
CA GLY A 434 4.61 -7.86 10.14
C GLY A 434 3.35 -8.47 9.51
N MET A 435 3.04 -8.11 8.27
CA MET A 435 1.90 -8.66 7.53
C MET A 435 2.07 -10.17 7.27
N VAL A 436 3.25 -10.59 6.81
CA VAL A 436 3.56 -12.02 6.59
C VAL A 436 3.42 -12.81 7.87
N ALA A 437 4.05 -12.36 8.97
CA ALA A 437 3.96 -13.02 10.26
C ALA A 437 2.51 -13.09 10.79
N HIS A 438 1.71 -12.04 10.56
CA HIS A 438 0.29 -12.04 10.91
C HIS A 438 -0.47 -13.13 10.17
N TYR A 439 -0.33 -13.22 8.83
CA TYR A 439 -1.02 -14.24 8.05
C TYR A 439 -0.55 -15.66 8.37
N GLU A 440 0.75 -15.85 8.60
CA GLU A 440 1.26 -17.14 9.08
C GLU A 440 0.57 -17.56 10.38
N ALA A 441 0.40 -16.65 11.32
CA ALA A 441 -0.28 -16.94 12.57
C ALA A 441 -1.80 -17.11 12.45
N VAL A 442 -2.45 -16.53 11.44
CA VAL A 442 -3.89 -16.73 11.16
C VAL A 442 -4.14 -18.10 10.54
N PHE A 443 -3.28 -18.53 9.63
CA PHE A 443 -3.48 -19.74 8.82
C PHE A 443 -2.70 -20.98 9.31
N ALA A 444 -2.00 -20.85 10.43
CA ALA A 444 -1.28 -21.95 11.08
C ALA A 444 -2.19 -23.11 11.53
#